data_e956c7f995fad444cf9bfeefea0dd959
#
_entry.id   e956c7f995fad444cf9bfeefea0dd959
#
_cell.length_a   1.000
_cell.length_b   1.000
_cell.length_c   1.000
_cell.angle_alpha   90.00
_cell.angle_beta   90.00
_cell.angle_gamma   90.00
#
_symmetry.space_group_name_H-M   'P 1'
#
loop_
_entity.id
_entity.type
_entity.pdbx_description
1 polymer ?
#
loop_
_entity_poly.entity_id
_entity_poly.type
_entity_poly.pdbx_seq_one_letter_code
_entity_poly.pdbx_strand_id
1 'polypeptide(L)'
;MLTVCPELTDAELDELFGASWPDHKPTSFAPMLARSLAWIAARRGTRLVGFVNVVGDGGVHAFVLDTTVHPDERGQGLGTRLVRAAADEARARGAEWLHVDYEPHLEAFYGQCGFRPTAAGLMRL
;
A
#
# COMPACT_ATOMS: atom_id res chain seq x y z
N MET A 1 13.05 3.45 7.19
CA MET A 1 13.09 1.99 7.47
C MET A 1 11.71 1.39 7.28
N LEU A 2 11.65 0.23 6.63
CA LEU A 2 10.39 -0.48 6.40
C LEU A 2 10.13 -1.45 7.56
N THR A 3 8.87 -1.51 8.00
CA THR A 3 8.43 -2.42 9.05
C THR A 3 7.16 -3.13 8.62
N VAL A 4 7.10 -4.44 8.88
CA VAL A 4 5.94 -5.28 8.55
C VAL A 4 4.96 -5.27 9.71
N CYS A 5 3.71 -4.92 9.43
CA CYS A 5 2.59 -4.93 10.37
C CYS A 5 2.87 -4.21 11.70
N PRO A 6 3.48 -3.01 11.69
CA PRO A 6 3.65 -2.29 12.95
C PRO A 6 2.31 -1.75 13.44
N GLU A 7 2.22 -1.43 14.72
CA GLU A 7 1.09 -0.67 15.22
C GLU A 7 1.10 0.73 14.60
N LEU A 8 -0.05 1.17 14.12
CA LEU A 8 -0.23 2.50 13.51
C LEU A 8 -1.46 3.14 14.13
N THR A 9 -1.34 4.44 14.42
CA THR A 9 -2.48 5.20 14.94
C THR A 9 -3.27 5.82 13.79
N ASP A 10 -4.55 6.09 14.01
CA ASP A 10 -5.35 6.83 13.05
C ASP A 10 -4.74 8.20 12.75
N ALA A 11 -4.18 8.87 13.76
CA ALA A 11 -3.56 10.18 13.58
C ALA A 11 -2.36 10.13 12.62
N GLU A 12 -1.51 9.11 12.73
CA GLU A 12 -0.37 8.94 11.82
C GLU A 12 -0.81 8.70 10.37
N LEU A 13 -1.79 7.82 10.20
CA LEU A 13 -2.30 7.52 8.86
C LEU A 13 -3.07 8.70 8.26
N ASP A 14 -3.86 9.41 9.06
CA ASP A 14 -4.54 10.62 8.60
C ASP A 14 -3.55 11.70 8.18
N GLU A 15 -2.47 11.87 8.92
CA GLU A 15 -1.42 12.83 8.56
C GLU A 15 -0.77 12.46 7.22
N LEU A 16 -0.39 11.20 7.05
CA LEU A 16 0.23 10.73 5.82
C LEU A 16 -0.72 10.85 4.63
N PHE A 17 -1.94 10.36 4.78
CA PHE A 17 -2.93 10.40 3.69
C PHE A 17 -3.37 11.82 3.39
N GLY A 18 -3.54 12.66 4.41
CA GLY A 18 -3.87 14.06 4.24
C GLY A 18 -2.81 14.84 3.47
N ALA A 19 -1.53 14.52 3.68
CA ALA A 19 -0.44 15.15 2.93
C ALA A 19 -0.36 14.65 1.49
N SER A 20 -0.84 13.45 1.21
CA SER A 20 -0.68 12.77 -0.08
C SER A 20 -1.91 12.82 -0.97
N TRP A 21 -3.10 12.90 -0.39
CA TRP A 21 -4.38 12.84 -1.11
C TRP A 21 -5.23 14.07 -0.80
N PRO A 22 -5.52 14.93 -1.80
CA PRO A 22 -6.23 16.21 -1.55
C PRO A 22 -7.63 16.03 -0.94
N ASP A 23 -8.30 14.92 -1.26
CA ASP A 23 -9.66 14.67 -0.81
C ASP A 23 -9.76 13.80 0.44
N HIS A 24 -8.61 13.52 1.08
CA HIS A 24 -8.62 12.68 2.28
C HIS A 24 -9.39 13.34 3.42
N LYS A 25 -10.23 12.55 4.08
CA LYS A 25 -10.94 12.95 5.28
C LYS A 25 -10.51 12.05 6.44
N PRO A 26 -10.36 12.61 7.65
CA PRO A 26 -10.02 11.80 8.81
C PRO A 26 -10.98 10.63 8.97
N THR A 27 -10.40 9.45 9.25
CA THR A 27 -11.16 8.21 9.38
C THR A 27 -10.49 7.28 10.38
N SER A 28 -11.17 6.22 10.76
CA SER A 28 -10.57 5.16 11.56
C SER A 28 -10.07 4.06 10.63
N PHE A 29 -8.81 3.68 10.80
CA PHE A 29 -8.17 2.64 9.99
C PHE A 29 -8.19 1.25 10.65
N ALA A 30 -8.53 1.17 11.92
CA ALA A 30 -8.53 -0.10 12.65
C ALA A 30 -9.40 -1.17 11.99
N PRO A 31 -10.64 -0.89 11.52
CA PRO A 31 -11.45 -1.90 10.84
C PRO A 31 -10.79 -2.42 9.56
N MET A 32 -10.14 -1.53 8.80
CA MET A 32 -9.42 -1.91 7.58
C MET A 32 -8.23 -2.80 7.90
N LEU A 33 -7.38 -2.38 8.84
CA LEU A 33 -6.18 -3.12 9.21
C LEU A 33 -6.53 -4.49 9.82
N ALA A 34 -7.64 -4.59 10.54
CA ALA A 34 -8.10 -5.85 11.10
C ALA A 34 -8.42 -6.89 10.02
N ARG A 35 -8.73 -6.45 8.79
CA ARG A 35 -9.04 -7.33 7.66
C ARG A 35 -7.87 -7.48 6.69
N SER A 36 -6.80 -6.74 6.89
CA SER A 36 -5.62 -6.82 6.03
C SER A 36 -4.90 -8.14 6.22
N LEU A 37 -4.33 -8.67 5.14
CA LEU A 37 -3.40 -9.78 5.21
C LEU A 37 -2.09 -9.31 5.85
N ALA A 38 -1.61 -8.14 5.42
CA ALA A 38 -0.41 -7.48 5.94
C ALA A 38 -0.42 -6.02 5.55
N TRP A 39 0.41 -5.22 6.17
CA TRP A 39 0.70 -3.87 5.73
C TRP A 39 2.18 -3.56 6.00
N ILE A 40 2.73 -2.66 5.20
CA ILE A 40 4.12 -2.23 5.33
C ILE A 40 4.11 -0.74 5.61
N ALA A 41 4.90 -0.32 6.57
CA ALA A 41 5.04 1.08 6.90
C ALA A 41 6.50 1.51 6.81
N ALA A 42 6.72 2.75 6.41
CA ALA A 42 8.03 3.38 6.38
C ALA A 42 8.02 4.60 7.28
N ARG A 43 9.06 4.74 8.07
CA ARG A 43 9.24 5.90 8.96
C ARG A 43 10.56 6.59 8.68
N ARG A 44 10.55 7.91 8.84
CA ARG A 44 11.75 8.72 8.95
C ARG A 44 11.73 9.29 10.37
N GLY A 45 12.63 8.81 11.25
CA GLY A 45 12.53 9.10 12.67
C GLY A 45 11.21 8.53 13.22
N THR A 46 10.40 9.39 13.82
CA THR A 46 9.08 9.01 14.35
C THR A 46 7.93 9.27 13.38
N ARG A 47 8.21 9.92 12.24
CA ARG A 47 7.17 10.28 11.26
C ARG A 47 6.89 9.13 10.31
N LEU A 48 5.61 8.81 10.14
CA LEU A 48 5.16 7.86 9.11
C LEU A 48 5.24 8.55 7.75
N VAL A 49 6.05 8.00 6.83
CA VAL A 49 6.29 8.59 5.52
C VAL A 49 5.87 7.68 4.37
N GLY A 50 5.51 6.45 4.63
CA GLY A 50 5.05 5.53 3.60
C GLY A 50 4.17 4.43 4.18
N PHE A 51 3.26 3.94 3.35
CA PHE A 51 2.32 2.88 3.73
C PHE A 51 1.84 2.13 2.50
N VAL A 52 1.62 0.85 2.65
CA VAL A 52 0.93 0.03 1.66
C VAL A 52 0.15 -1.05 2.38
N ASN A 53 -1.07 -1.29 1.92
CA ASN A 53 -1.95 -2.31 2.46
C ASN A 53 -2.00 -3.52 1.52
N VAL A 54 -2.07 -4.71 2.09
CA VAL A 54 -2.26 -5.96 1.36
C VAL A 54 -3.48 -6.67 1.93
N VAL A 55 -4.44 -6.98 1.07
CA VAL A 55 -5.60 -7.78 1.47
C VAL A 55 -5.58 -9.09 0.69
N GLY A 56 -6.19 -10.12 1.25
CA GLY A 56 -6.23 -11.44 0.64
C GLY A 56 -7.64 -12.00 0.63
N ASP A 57 -7.86 -13.00 -0.22
CA ASP A 57 -9.15 -13.70 -0.29
C ASP A 57 -9.20 -14.95 0.60
N GLY A 58 -8.15 -15.19 1.36
CA GLY A 58 -7.99 -16.42 2.14
C GLY A 58 -7.45 -17.59 1.33
N GLY A 59 -7.26 -17.42 0.04
CA GLY A 59 -6.69 -18.40 -0.88
C GLY A 59 -5.38 -17.90 -1.50
N VAL A 60 -5.27 -18.00 -2.81
CA VAL A 60 -4.03 -17.69 -3.54
C VAL A 60 -3.96 -16.26 -4.09
N HIS A 61 -4.99 -15.47 -3.91
CA HIS A 61 -5.05 -14.09 -4.42
C HIS A 61 -4.86 -13.07 -3.31
N ALA A 62 -4.02 -12.07 -3.58
CA ALA A 62 -3.87 -10.90 -2.72
C ALA A 62 -3.91 -9.63 -3.58
N PHE A 63 -4.19 -8.50 -2.96
CA PHE A 63 -4.38 -7.20 -3.61
C PHE A 63 -3.60 -6.13 -2.89
N VAL A 64 -2.89 -5.30 -3.64
CA VAL A 64 -2.19 -4.11 -3.12
C VAL A 64 -3.16 -2.94 -3.16
N LEU A 65 -3.30 -2.27 -2.02
CA LEU A 65 -4.17 -1.10 -1.86
C LEU A 65 -3.42 0.02 -1.15
N ASP A 66 -3.84 1.24 -1.43
CA ASP A 66 -3.43 2.43 -0.66
C ASP A 66 -1.92 2.67 -0.59
N THR A 67 -1.17 2.33 -1.65
CA THR A 67 0.25 2.67 -1.72
C THR A 67 0.43 4.17 -1.62
N THR A 68 1.06 4.64 -0.56
CA THR A 68 1.18 6.06 -0.26
C THR A 68 2.59 6.39 0.19
N VAL A 69 3.18 7.42 -0.44
CA VAL A 69 4.48 7.97 -0.07
C VAL A 69 4.29 9.45 0.21
N HIS A 70 4.75 9.91 1.37
CA HIS A 70 4.69 11.32 1.72
C HIS A 70 5.36 12.17 0.62
N PRO A 71 4.78 13.32 0.24
CA PRO A 71 5.34 14.16 -0.82
C PRO A 71 6.81 14.49 -0.64
N ASP A 72 7.26 14.70 0.59
CA ASP A 72 8.65 15.03 0.89
C ASP A 72 9.62 13.87 0.66
N GLU A 73 9.11 12.65 0.52
CA GLU A 73 9.93 11.44 0.36
C GLU A 73 9.82 10.83 -1.04
N ARG A 74 9.16 11.51 -1.97
CA ARG A 74 9.01 11.03 -3.36
C ARG A 74 10.30 11.15 -4.14
N GLY A 75 10.42 10.35 -5.21
CA GLY A 75 11.59 10.36 -6.08
C GLY A 75 12.82 9.66 -5.52
N GLN A 76 12.68 8.91 -4.44
CA GLN A 76 13.79 8.20 -3.79
C GLN A 76 13.63 6.68 -3.81
N GLY A 77 12.67 6.16 -4.56
CA GLY A 77 12.44 4.73 -4.68
C GLY A 77 11.68 4.09 -3.52
N LEU A 78 11.16 4.89 -2.58
CA LEU A 78 10.43 4.35 -1.42
C LEU A 78 9.17 3.60 -1.83
N GLY A 79 8.40 4.13 -2.80
CA GLY A 79 7.19 3.47 -3.30
C GLY A 79 7.48 2.08 -3.85
N THR A 80 8.54 1.94 -4.64
CA THR A 80 8.97 0.65 -5.19
C THR A 80 9.34 -0.32 -4.06
N ARG A 81 10.06 0.15 -3.06
CA ARG A 81 10.45 -0.68 -1.91
C ARG A 81 9.24 -1.15 -1.12
N LEU A 82 8.26 -0.27 -0.91
CA LEU A 82 7.01 -0.62 -0.23
C LEU A 82 6.26 -1.71 -0.99
N VAL A 83 6.07 -1.54 -2.28
CA VAL A 83 5.33 -2.51 -3.10
C VAL A 83 6.05 -3.85 -3.18
N ARG A 84 7.38 -3.84 -3.30
CA ARG A 84 8.16 -5.09 -3.29
C ARG A 84 8.08 -5.80 -1.95
N ALA A 85 8.14 -5.06 -0.85
CA ALA A 85 7.96 -5.63 0.48
C ALA A 85 6.56 -6.23 0.65
N ALA A 86 5.54 -5.55 0.11
CA ALA A 86 4.17 -6.06 0.10
C ALA A 86 4.08 -7.38 -0.68
N ALA A 87 4.72 -7.47 -1.83
CA ALA A 87 4.75 -8.70 -2.64
C ALA A 87 5.43 -9.84 -1.88
N ASP A 88 6.54 -9.56 -1.22
CA ASP A 88 7.26 -10.55 -0.42
C ASP A 88 6.38 -11.09 0.73
N GLU A 89 5.66 -10.20 1.41
CA GLU A 89 4.76 -10.61 2.50
C GLU A 89 3.56 -11.40 1.98
N ALA A 90 2.99 -10.99 0.86
CA ALA A 90 1.89 -11.73 0.24
C ALA A 90 2.33 -13.15 -0.10
N ARG A 91 3.50 -13.28 -0.71
CA ARG A 91 4.07 -14.60 -1.05
C ARG A 91 4.32 -15.44 0.20
N ALA A 92 4.92 -14.86 1.22
CA ALA A 92 5.21 -15.56 2.48
C ALA A 92 3.94 -16.05 3.17
N ARG A 93 2.81 -15.40 2.91
CA ARG A 93 1.51 -15.75 3.49
C ARG A 93 0.63 -16.60 2.57
N GLY A 94 1.19 -17.15 1.49
CA GLY A 94 0.53 -18.13 0.65
C GLY A 94 -0.10 -17.62 -0.63
N ALA A 95 -0.02 -16.33 -0.92
CA ALA A 95 -0.54 -15.80 -2.17
C ALA A 95 0.35 -16.23 -3.34
N GLU A 96 -0.28 -16.57 -4.46
CA GLU A 96 0.39 -16.89 -5.71
C GLU A 96 0.20 -15.76 -6.74
N TRP A 97 -0.84 -14.93 -6.55
CA TRP A 97 -1.15 -13.80 -7.42
C TRP A 97 -1.34 -12.54 -6.61
N LEU A 98 -0.66 -11.48 -7.02
CA LEU A 98 -0.82 -10.16 -6.45
C LEU A 98 -1.44 -9.24 -7.48
N HIS A 99 -2.59 -8.65 -7.14
CA HIS A 99 -3.33 -7.74 -8.01
C HIS A 99 -3.12 -6.30 -7.59
N VAL A 100 -3.15 -5.40 -8.55
CA VAL A 100 -3.20 -3.96 -8.30
C VAL A 100 -4.00 -3.30 -9.41
N ASP A 101 -4.88 -2.38 -9.05
CA ASP A 101 -5.45 -1.45 -10.02
C ASP A 101 -4.83 -0.06 -9.78
N TYR A 102 -4.68 0.70 -10.86
CA TYR A 102 -3.96 1.98 -10.80
C TYR A 102 -4.39 2.90 -11.94
N GLU A 103 -4.18 4.19 -11.72
CA GLU A 103 -4.38 5.19 -12.77
C GLU A 103 -3.35 4.98 -13.90
N PRO A 104 -3.72 5.24 -15.17
CA PRO A 104 -2.83 4.96 -16.30
C PRO A 104 -1.42 5.55 -16.19
N HIS A 105 -1.27 6.70 -15.55
CA HIS A 105 0.05 7.33 -15.40
C HIS A 105 0.97 6.57 -14.45
N LEU A 106 0.48 5.59 -13.71
CA LEU A 106 1.27 4.77 -12.79
C LEU A 106 1.71 3.43 -13.40
N GLU A 107 1.40 3.18 -14.68
CA GLU A 107 1.74 1.91 -15.33
C GLU A 107 3.23 1.62 -15.28
N ALA A 108 4.07 2.60 -15.58
CA ALA A 108 5.52 2.42 -15.55
C ALA A 108 6.02 2.10 -14.15
N PHE A 109 5.45 2.77 -13.13
CA PHE A 109 5.81 2.52 -11.74
C PHE A 109 5.53 1.07 -11.34
N TYR A 110 4.31 0.60 -11.59
CA TYR A 110 3.94 -0.78 -11.22
C TYR A 110 4.64 -1.81 -12.10
N GLY A 111 4.93 -1.48 -13.36
CA GLY A 111 5.73 -2.33 -14.23
C GLY A 111 7.14 -2.56 -13.67
N GLN A 112 7.77 -1.53 -13.13
CA GLN A 112 9.08 -1.64 -12.48
C GLN A 112 9.01 -2.49 -11.20
N CYS A 113 7.86 -2.54 -10.55
CA CYS A 113 7.66 -3.40 -9.37
C CYS A 113 7.46 -4.87 -9.75
N GLY A 114 7.29 -5.18 -11.03
CA GLY A 114 7.13 -6.55 -11.52
C GLY A 114 5.72 -6.92 -11.94
N PHE A 115 4.78 -5.96 -11.94
CA PHE A 115 3.42 -6.21 -12.40
C PHE A 115 3.35 -6.19 -13.92
N ARG A 116 2.59 -7.13 -14.47
CA ARG A 116 2.24 -7.18 -15.88
C ARG A 116 0.84 -6.59 -16.04
N PRO A 117 0.59 -5.66 -16.99
CA PRO A 117 -0.74 -5.09 -17.19
C PRO A 117 -1.77 -6.17 -17.54
N THR A 118 -2.94 -6.05 -16.97
CA THR A 118 -4.12 -6.87 -17.32
C THR A 118 -5.32 -5.94 -17.36
N ALA A 119 -6.37 -6.37 -18.08
CA ALA A 119 -7.64 -5.65 -18.05
C ALA A 119 -8.29 -5.81 -16.67
N ALA A 120 -8.73 -4.71 -16.08
CA ALA A 120 -9.41 -4.70 -14.81
C ALA A 120 -10.55 -3.68 -14.85
N GLY A 121 -11.53 -3.85 -13.98
CA GLY A 121 -12.66 -2.93 -13.88
C GLY A 121 -12.86 -2.47 -12.43
N LEU A 122 -13.38 -1.27 -12.27
CA LEU A 122 -13.70 -0.68 -10.99
C LEU A 122 -15.13 -0.17 -11.02
N MET A 123 -15.90 -0.50 -10.00
CA MET A 123 -17.30 -0.06 -9.90
C MET A 123 -17.49 0.61 -8.53
N ARG A 124 -18.00 1.82 -8.55
CA ARG A 124 -18.41 2.48 -7.32
C ARG A 124 -19.76 1.94 -6.86
N LEU A 125 -19.86 1.60 -5.59
CA LEU A 125 -21.09 1.07 -4.98
C LEU A 125 -21.85 2.14 -4.21
#